data_61ba9e54bed6c63d67e2900cc0c52c89
#
_entry.id   61ba9e54bed6c63d67e2900cc0c52c89
#
_cell.length_a   1.000
_cell.length_b   1.000
_cell.length_c   1.000
_cell.angle_alpha   90.00
_cell.angle_beta   90.00
_cell.angle_gamma   90.00
#
_symmetry.space_group_name_H-M   'P 1'
#
loop_
_entity.id
_entity.type
_entity.pdbx_description
1 polymer ?
#
loop_
_entity_poly.entity_id
_entity_poly.type
_entity_poly.pdbx_seq_one_letter_code
_entity_poly.pdbx_strand_id
1 'polypeptide(L)'
;HVRSRRQRQMCIRDSLNEVRALFEQPFNDLLFQAQTVHRAHFDANRVQVSTLLSIKTGACPEDCKYCPQSGHYNTGLDKQKLMEVQKVLEAAAEAKAIGSTRFCMGAAWKHPSAKDMPYVLKMVEGVKALGLETCMTLGKLDREQTAALAEAGLDYYNHNLDTSPEFYGSIITTRTYGERLQTLAYVRDAGMKICSGGILGMGESLDDRAGLLIQLANLPEHPESVPINMLVKVEGTPLANEEDVDPFDFIRMLAVARIMMPKSHVRLSAGREAMNEQMQAVSYTHLTLPTTPYV
;
A
#
# COMPACT_ATOMS: atom_id res chain seq x y z
N HIS A 1 -36.01 -15.46 -8.48
CA HIS A 1 -35.21 -15.00 -7.35
C HIS A 1 -34.39 -13.80 -7.79
N VAL A 2 -34.90 -12.60 -7.58
CA VAL A 2 -34.16 -11.35 -7.79
C VAL A 2 -33.19 -11.20 -6.63
N ARG A 3 -31.90 -11.42 -6.85
CA ARG A 3 -30.87 -11.08 -5.85
C ARG A 3 -30.98 -9.60 -5.55
N SER A 4 -31.00 -9.23 -4.26
CA SER A 4 -31.11 -7.83 -3.85
C SER A 4 -29.91 -7.01 -4.37
N ARG A 5 -30.09 -5.69 -4.57
CA ARG A 5 -28.99 -4.77 -4.95
C ARG A 5 -27.79 -4.89 -4.01
N ARG A 6 -28.01 -5.16 -2.71
CA ARG A 6 -26.95 -5.42 -1.72
C ARG A 6 -26.16 -6.71 -2.03
N GLN A 7 -26.83 -7.77 -2.49
CA GLN A 7 -26.15 -9.01 -2.88
C GLN A 7 -25.41 -8.86 -4.20
N ARG A 8 -25.83 -7.98 -5.11
CA ARG A 8 -25.07 -7.64 -6.32
C ARG A 8 -23.81 -6.83 -5.99
N GLN A 9 -23.84 -5.92 -5.02
CA GLN A 9 -22.65 -5.17 -4.58
C GLN A 9 -21.65 -6.03 -3.80
N MET A 10 -22.07 -7.13 -3.18
CA MET A 10 -21.17 -8.11 -2.52
C MET A 10 -20.68 -9.22 -3.45
N CYS A 11 -21.16 -9.28 -4.67
CA CYS A 11 -20.84 -10.34 -5.65
C CYS A 11 -20.12 -9.82 -6.90
N ILE A 12 -19.49 -8.64 -6.86
CA ILE A 12 -18.52 -8.26 -7.86
C ILE A 12 -17.19 -8.98 -7.50
N ARG A 13 -17.20 -10.29 -7.60
CA ARG A 13 -15.98 -11.08 -7.78
C ARG A 13 -15.70 -11.02 -9.27
N ASP A 14 -15.15 -9.89 -9.66
CA ASP A 14 -15.13 -9.39 -11.01
C ASP A 14 -14.34 -10.31 -11.92
N SER A 15 -14.94 -10.65 -13.04
CA SER A 15 -14.19 -11.19 -14.17
C SER A 15 -13.28 -10.08 -14.72
N LEU A 16 -12.15 -10.45 -15.32
CA LEU A 16 -11.23 -9.51 -15.97
C LEU A 16 -11.97 -8.59 -16.94
N ASN A 17 -12.98 -9.09 -17.66
CA ASN A 17 -13.78 -8.32 -18.62
C ASN A 17 -14.62 -7.23 -17.93
N GLU A 18 -15.19 -7.49 -16.75
CA GLU A 18 -15.97 -6.50 -16.01
C GLU A 18 -15.07 -5.37 -15.50
N VAL A 19 -13.88 -5.71 -15.02
CA VAL A 19 -12.92 -4.70 -14.56
C VAL A 19 -12.35 -3.90 -15.72
N ARG A 20 -12.05 -4.54 -16.87
CA ARG A 20 -11.69 -3.82 -18.11
C ARG A 20 -12.78 -2.82 -18.52
N ALA A 21 -14.04 -3.23 -18.50
CA ALA A 21 -15.15 -2.34 -18.83
C ALA A 21 -15.24 -1.12 -17.91
N LEU A 22 -14.80 -1.22 -16.63
CA LEU A 22 -14.67 -0.06 -15.76
C LEU A 22 -13.55 0.88 -16.24
N PHE A 23 -12.38 0.35 -16.58
CA PHE A 23 -11.26 1.15 -17.08
C PHE A 23 -11.59 1.82 -18.42
N GLU A 24 -12.41 1.22 -19.26
CA GLU A 24 -12.80 1.71 -20.59
C GLU A 24 -13.95 2.73 -20.56
N GLN A 25 -14.60 2.94 -19.42
CA GLN A 25 -15.67 3.93 -19.31
C GLN A 25 -15.18 5.34 -19.72
N PRO A 26 -16.07 6.20 -20.25
CA PRO A 26 -15.78 7.62 -20.40
C PRO A 26 -15.24 8.19 -19.07
N PHE A 27 -14.18 8.97 -19.15
CA PHE A 27 -13.43 9.41 -17.96
C PHE A 27 -14.31 10.07 -16.91
N ASN A 28 -15.18 11.00 -17.33
CA ASN A 28 -16.07 11.71 -16.41
C ASN A 28 -17.12 10.80 -15.75
N ASP A 29 -17.62 9.80 -16.47
CA ASP A 29 -18.60 8.85 -15.94
C ASP A 29 -17.96 7.96 -14.89
N LEU A 30 -16.73 7.50 -15.14
CA LEU A 30 -15.94 6.73 -14.18
C LEU A 30 -15.67 7.55 -12.90
N LEU A 31 -15.26 8.81 -13.03
CA LEU A 31 -15.00 9.70 -11.88
C LEU A 31 -16.28 9.97 -11.09
N PHE A 32 -17.39 10.25 -11.78
CA PHE A 32 -18.69 10.46 -11.11
C PHE A 32 -19.14 9.23 -10.31
N GLN A 33 -18.97 8.04 -10.90
CA GLN A 33 -19.29 6.78 -10.20
C GLN A 33 -18.39 6.59 -8.98
N ALA A 34 -17.08 6.76 -9.11
CA ALA A 34 -16.13 6.64 -8.01
C ALA A 34 -16.40 7.65 -6.89
N GLN A 35 -16.72 8.91 -7.25
CA GLN A 35 -17.08 9.96 -6.31
C GLN A 35 -18.39 9.64 -5.58
N THR A 36 -19.36 9.09 -6.26
CA THR A 36 -20.64 8.66 -5.65
C THR A 36 -20.40 7.56 -4.61
N VAL A 37 -19.57 6.57 -4.94
CA VAL A 37 -19.16 5.52 -4.00
C VAL A 37 -18.39 6.11 -2.82
N HIS A 38 -17.44 7.02 -3.08
CA HIS A 38 -16.65 7.67 -2.02
C HIS A 38 -17.55 8.38 -1.00
N ARG A 39 -18.45 9.25 -1.45
CA ARG A 39 -19.37 10.01 -0.59
C ARG A 39 -20.39 9.16 0.16
N ALA A 40 -20.70 7.98 -0.35
CA ALA A 40 -21.57 7.03 0.34
C ALA A 40 -20.91 6.34 1.54
N HIS A 41 -19.57 6.33 1.62
CA HIS A 41 -18.82 5.58 2.63
C HIS A 41 -17.86 6.43 3.47
N PHE A 42 -17.48 7.63 2.99
CA PHE A 42 -16.52 8.52 3.64
C PHE A 42 -17.00 9.97 3.68
N ASP A 43 -16.50 10.72 4.65
CA ASP A 43 -16.57 12.18 4.61
C ASP A 43 -15.62 12.69 3.52
N ALA A 44 -16.18 13.24 2.46
CA ALA A 44 -15.45 13.65 1.27
C ALA A 44 -14.47 14.81 1.52
N ASN A 45 -14.63 15.53 2.62
CA ASN A 45 -13.79 16.69 2.97
C ASN A 45 -12.76 16.35 4.06
N ARG A 46 -12.74 15.11 4.52
CA ARG A 46 -11.80 14.65 5.55
C ARG A 46 -10.63 13.92 4.92
N VAL A 47 -9.43 14.35 5.28
CA VAL A 47 -8.16 13.82 4.79
C VAL A 47 -7.41 13.15 5.93
N GLN A 48 -6.96 11.91 5.73
CA GLN A 48 -6.07 11.24 6.69
C GLN A 48 -4.61 11.54 6.34
N VAL A 49 -3.88 12.07 7.30
CA VAL A 49 -2.44 12.34 7.19
C VAL A 49 -1.65 11.20 7.81
N SER A 50 -0.69 10.65 7.08
CA SER A 50 0.20 9.57 7.54
C SER A 50 1.65 9.92 7.24
N THR A 51 2.54 9.72 8.20
CA THR A 51 3.99 9.86 8.01
C THR A 51 4.64 8.48 7.94
N LEU A 52 5.63 8.30 7.07
CA LEU A 52 6.42 7.08 6.96
C LEU A 52 7.86 7.35 7.36
N LEU A 53 8.40 6.48 8.22
CA LEU A 53 9.80 6.45 8.62
C LEU A 53 10.46 5.14 8.18
N SER A 54 11.64 5.23 7.54
CA SER A 54 12.50 4.06 7.33
C SER A 54 13.27 3.78 8.62
N ILE A 55 12.88 2.73 9.34
CA ILE A 55 13.54 2.32 10.59
C ILE A 55 14.78 1.45 10.36
N LYS A 56 14.96 0.93 9.14
CA LYS A 56 16.15 0.23 8.66
C LYS A 56 16.25 0.37 7.15
N THR A 57 17.34 0.98 6.68
CA THR A 57 17.58 1.29 5.26
C THR A 57 18.64 0.37 4.66
N GLY A 58 18.45 0.02 3.39
CA GLY A 58 19.44 -0.65 2.55
C GLY A 58 19.69 -2.12 2.84
N ALA A 59 20.39 -2.77 1.90
CA ALA A 59 20.78 -4.18 1.94
C ALA A 59 19.62 -5.16 2.22
N CYS A 60 18.44 -4.89 1.64
CA CYS A 60 17.34 -5.86 1.62
C CYS A 60 17.74 -7.07 0.75
N PRO A 61 17.55 -8.31 1.22
CA PRO A 61 17.90 -9.49 0.44
C PRO A 61 16.89 -9.84 -0.67
N GLU A 62 15.85 -9.04 -0.87
CA GLU A 62 14.88 -9.19 -1.95
C GLU A 62 15.32 -8.42 -3.21
N ASP A 63 15.00 -8.97 -4.39
CA ASP A 63 15.39 -8.45 -5.71
C ASP A 63 14.30 -7.61 -6.39
N CYS A 64 13.41 -6.99 -5.64
CA CYS A 64 12.34 -6.15 -6.19
C CYS A 64 12.93 -5.09 -7.13
N LYS A 65 12.64 -5.18 -8.43
CA LYS A 65 13.27 -4.37 -9.49
C LYS A 65 13.03 -2.85 -9.34
N TYR A 66 12.00 -2.46 -8.64
CA TYR A 66 11.67 -1.05 -8.37
C TYR A 66 12.33 -0.48 -7.11
N CYS A 67 12.90 -1.35 -6.24
CA CYS A 67 13.21 -0.96 -4.87
C CYS A 67 14.68 -0.56 -4.70
N PRO A 68 14.97 0.71 -4.34
CA PRO A 68 16.34 1.14 -4.09
C PRO A 68 16.96 0.53 -2.82
N GLN A 69 16.12 -0.06 -1.94
CA GLN A 69 16.58 -0.72 -0.71
C GLN A 69 17.18 -2.11 -0.95
N SER A 70 17.02 -2.66 -2.18
CA SER A 70 17.52 -3.99 -2.54
C SER A 70 19.04 -4.06 -2.48
N GLY A 71 19.58 -5.10 -1.86
CA GLY A 71 21.01 -5.40 -1.88
C GLY A 71 21.52 -5.97 -3.21
N HIS A 72 20.61 -6.24 -4.16
CA HIS A 72 20.95 -6.72 -5.50
C HIS A 72 21.35 -5.60 -6.47
N TYR A 73 21.04 -4.34 -6.14
CA TYR A 73 21.25 -3.19 -7.02
C TYR A 73 22.16 -2.15 -6.37
N ASN A 74 22.96 -1.47 -7.19
CA ASN A 74 23.83 -0.39 -6.73
C ASN A 74 23.13 0.95 -6.89
N THR A 75 22.40 1.37 -5.87
CA THR A 75 21.63 2.61 -5.83
C THR A 75 22.27 3.70 -4.97
N GLY A 76 23.48 3.47 -4.49
CA GLY A 76 24.19 4.41 -3.60
C GLY A 76 23.61 4.49 -2.17
N LEU A 77 22.59 3.67 -1.83
CA LEU A 77 22.03 3.65 -0.48
C LEU A 77 22.94 2.88 0.49
N ASP A 78 23.36 3.56 1.55
CA ASP A 78 24.13 2.96 2.63
C ASP A 78 23.29 1.99 3.46
N LYS A 79 23.90 0.85 3.82
CA LYS A 79 23.31 -0.09 4.76
C LYS A 79 23.29 0.52 6.17
N GLN A 80 22.08 0.67 6.70
CA GLN A 80 21.87 1.12 8.08
C GLN A 80 21.43 -0.03 8.98
N LYS A 81 21.78 0.04 10.25
CA LYS A 81 21.24 -0.84 11.31
C LYS A 81 19.80 -0.44 11.63
N LEU A 82 19.09 -1.32 12.34
CA LEU A 82 17.79 -0.97 12.92
C LEU A 82 17.96 0.26 13.81
N MET A 83 17.08 1.25 13.61
CA MET A 83 17.07 2.50 14.36
C MET A 83 16.78 2.23 15.85
N GLU A 84 17.34 3.05 16.73
CA GLU A 84 17.04 2.99 18.15
C GLU A 84 15.58 3.36 18.43
N VAL A 85 14.94 2.66 19.36
CA VAL A 85 13.52 2.87 19.70
C VAL A 85 13.24 4.34 20.02
N GLN A 86 14.11 4.98 20.81
CA GLN A 86 13.94 6.37 21.23
C GLN A 86 13.87 7.34 20.04
N LYS A 87 14.71 7.16 19.03
CA LYS A 87 14.69 7.99 17.80
C LYS A 87 13.41 7.82 17.00
N VAL A 88 12.87 6.59 16.96
CA VAL A 88 11.57 6.33 16.32
C VAL A 88 10.45 7.06 17.05
N LEU A 89 10.46 7.05 18.38
CA LEU A 89 9.45 7.73 19.19
C LEU A 89 9.54 9.27 19.07
N GLU A 90 10.73 9.82 18.97
CA GLU A 90 10.95 11.25 18.70
C GLU A 90 10.35 11.64 17.34
N ALA A 91 10.68 10.89 16.28
CA ALA A 91 10.11 11.12 14.95
C ALA A 91 8.58 10.95 14.92
N ALA A 92 8.03 10.01 15.66
CA ALA A 92 6.59 9.82 15.78
C ALA A 92 5.90 10.99 16.51
N ALA A 93 6.54 11.54 17.56
CA ALA A 93 6.04 12.70 18.26
C ALA A 93 6.05 13.96 17.37
N GLU A 94 7.11 14.17 16.58
CA GLU A 94 7.19 15.24 15.58
C GLU A 94 6.10 15.08 14.52
N ALA A 95 5.91 13.87 13.96
CA ALA A 95 4.85 13.58 13.01
C ALA A 95 3.46 13.90 13.58
N LYS A 96 3.20 13.56 14.85
CA LYS A 96 1.97 13.92 15.53
C LYS A 96 1.79 15.44 15.65
N ALA A 97 2.84 16.15 16.00
CA ALA A 97 2.81 17.61 16.16
C ALA A 97 2.46 18.35 14.87
N ILE A 98 2.84 17.81 13.70
CA ILE A 98 2.48 18.35 12.39
C ILE A 98 1.14 17.81 11.84
N GLY A 99 0.37 17.07 12.65
CA GLY A 99 -1.00 16.66 12.34
C GLY A 99 -1.15 15.26 11.76
N SER A 100 -0.11 14.41 11.76
CA SER A 100 -0.27 13.01 11.36
C SER A 100 -1.16 12.27 12.36
N THR A 101 -2.07 11.45 11.80
CA THR A 101 -2.93 10.57 12.59
C THR A 101 -2.47 9.13 12.55
N ARG A 102 -1.58 8.79 11.59
CA ARG A 102 -0.96 7.47 11.43
C ARG A 102 0.54 7.63 11.27
N PHE A 103 1.29 6.74 11.91
CA PHE A 103 2.73 6.64 11.75
C PHE A 103 3.10 5.27 11.19
N CYS A 104 3.71 5.28 10.01
CA CYS A 104 4.13 4.08 9.31
C CYS A 104 5.63 3.87 9.51
N MET A 105 6.06 2.63 9.78
CA MET A 105 7.44 2.24 9.99
C MET A 105 7.83 1.15 9.01
N GLY A 106 8.84 1.42 8.19
CA GLY A 106 9.31 0.48 7.17
C GLY A 106 10.74 -0.01 7.42
N ALA A 107 11.01 -1.29 7.22
CA ALA A 107 12.35 -1.86 7.31
C ALA A 107 12.70 -2.65 6.05
N ALA A 108 13.92 -2.46 5.55
CA ALA A 108 14.47 -3.18 4.39
C ALA A 108 14.83 -4.63 4.77
N TRP A 109 13.82 -5.47 4.94
CA TRP A 109 13.95 -6.89 5.29
C TRP A 109 13.15 -7.81 4.37
N LYS A 110 13.64 -9.04 4.20
CA LYS A 110 12.82 -10.15 3.70
C LYS A 110 11.83 -10.63 4.78
N HIS A 111 12.29 -10.71 6.02
CA HIS A 111 11.53 -10.97 7.25
C HIS A 111 12.31 -10.42 8.45
N PRO A 112 11.65 -10.01 9.54
CA PRO A 112 12.34 -9.56 10.75
C PRO A 112 13.03 -10.75 11.43
N SER A 113 14.22 -10.49 12.01
CA SER A 113 14.92 -11.50 12.79
C SER A 113 14.35 -11.62 14.20
N ALA A 114 14.49 -12.80 14.84
CA ALA A 114 14.12 -12.97 16.25
C ALA A 114 14.84 -12.01 17.19
N LYS A 115 16.07 -11.57 16.83
CA LYS A 115 16.85 -10.60 17.59
C LYS A 115 16.25 -9.20 17.52
N ASP A 116 15.68 -8.81 16.38
CA ASP A 116 15.18 -7.46 16.15
C ASP A 116 13.72 -7.30 16.62
N MET A 117 12.94 -8.39 16.66
CA MET A 117 11.53 -8.36 17.06
C MET A 117 11.26 -7.65 18.39
N PRO A 118 12.00 -7.87 19.48
CA PRO A 118 11.74 -7.17 20.73
C PRO A 118 11.84 -5.64 20.64
N TYR A 119 12.70 -5.12 19.76
CA TYR A 119 12.81 -3.67 19.52
C TYR A 119 11.65 -3.17 18.67
N VAL A 120 11.25 -3.94 17.66
CA VAL A 120 10.08 -3.64 16.81
C VAL A 120 8.81 -3.56 17.65
N LEU A 121 8.58 -4.50 18.56
CA LEU A 121 7.41 -4.48 19.46
C LEU A 121 7.39 -3.23 20.34
N LYS A 122 8.54 -2.84 20.94
CA LYS A 122 8.67 -1.59 21.71
C LYS A 122 8.39 -0.34 20.88
N MET A 123 8.76 -0.33 19.58
CA MET A 123 8.42 0.77 18.68
C MET A 123 6.91 0.86 18.48
N VAL A 124 6.22 -0.27 18.27
CA VAL A 124 4.76 -0.30 18.13
C VAL A 124 4.08 0.22 19.39
N GLU A 125 4.42 -0.34 20.55
CA GLU A 125 3.86 0.06 21.85
C GLU A 125 4.06 1.55 22.12
N GLY A 126 5.26 2.06 21.88
CA GLY A 126 5.61 3.46 22.14
C GLY A 126 4.87 4.42 21.20
N VAL A 127 4.78 4.12 19.89
CA VAL A 127 4.04 4.94 18.94
C VAL A 127 2.54 4.89 19.25
N LYS A 128 2.01 3.73 19.64
CA LYS A 128 0.64 3.57 20.10
C LYS A 128 0.33 4.41 21.34
N ALA A 129 1.25 4.44 22.29
CA ALA A 129 1.12 5.26 23.51
C ALA A 129 1.08 6.77 23.21
N LEU A 130 1.66 7.22 22.09
CA LEU A 130 1.51 8.59 21.60
C LEU A 130 0.11 8.89 21.03
N GLY A 131 -0.77 7.89 20.88
CA GLY A 131 -2.13 8.03 20.33
C GLY A 131 -2.18 8.10 18.80
N LEU A 132 -1.15 7.62 18.11
CA LEU A 132 -1.13 7.46 16.66
C LEU A 132 -1.63 6.07 16.26
N GLU A 133 -2.30 5.97 15.11
CA GLU A 133 -2.45 4.68 14.44
C GLU A 133 -1.06 4.19 13.98
N THR A 134 -0.80 2.91 14.21
CA THR A 134 0.47 2.28 13.85
C THR A 134 0.35 1.46 12.56
N CYS A 135 1.36 1.54 11.70
CA CYS A 135 1.48 0.72 10.50
C CYS A 135 2.93 0.25 10.33
N MET A 136 3.13 -1.02 10.00
CA MET A 136 4.46 -1.57 9.76
C MET A 136 4.59 -2.29 8.43
N THR A 137 5.80 -2.19 7.84
CA THR A 137 6.25 -2.90 6.64
C THR A 137 7.58 -3.58 6.95
N LEU A 138 7.55 -4.88 7.26
CA LEU A 138 8.73 -5.62 7.75
C LEU A 138 9.11 -6.81 6.84
N GLY A 139 8.53 -6.88 5.62
CA GLY A 139 8.63 -8.03 4.75
C GLY A 139 7.59 -9.11 5.08
N LYS A 140 7.92 -10.38 4.90
CA LYS A 140 7.01 -11.48 5.26
C LYS A 140 7.03 -11.75 6.77
N LEU A 141 5.89 -12.19 7.28
CA LEU A 141 5.73 -12.59 8.68
C LEU A 141 5.26 -14.03 8.77
N ASP A 142 5.63 -14.70 9.85
CA ASP A 142 5.02 -15.95 10.30
C ASP A 142 3.88 -15.69 11.30
N ARG A 143 3.24 -16.79 11.79
CA ARG A 143 2.11 -16.69 12.73
C ARG A 143 2.53 -16.15 14.10
N GLU A 144 3.72 -16.49 14.59
CA GLU A 144 4.21 -16.02 15.89
C GLU A 144 4.51 -14.54 15.85
N GLN A 145 5.16 -14.07 14.78
CA GLN A 145 5.47 -12.65 14.57
C GLN A 145 4.19 -11.81 14.42
N THR A 146 3.19 -12.31 13.67
CA THR A 146 1.92 -11.59 13.53
C THR A 146 1.15 -11.52 14.85
N ALA A 147 1.12 -12.58 15.62
CA ALA A 147 0.48 -12.60 16.94
C ALA A 147 1.16 -11.61 17.90
N ALA A 148 2.50 -11.60 17.96
CA ALA A 148 3.26 -10.69 18.80
C ALA A 148 3.04 -9.20 18.42
N LEU A 149 2.99 -8.89 17.12
CA LEU A 149 2.69 -7.54 16.64
C LEU A 149 1.26 -7.10 16.98
N ALA A 150 0.28 -7.99 16.87
CA ALA A 150 -1.09 -7.71 17.26
C ALA A 150 -1.21 -7.48 18.78
N GLU A 151 -0.53 -8.27 19.61
CA GLU A 151 -0.48 -8.11 21.06
C GLU A 151 0.18 -6.76 21.46
N ALA A 152 1.22 -6.34 20.75
CA ALA A 152 1.85 -5.03 20.93
C ALA A 152 0.94 -3.85 20.50
N GLY A 153 -0.19 -4.12 19.88
CA GLY A 153 -1.19 -3.12 19.48
C GLY A 153 -0.99 -2.54 18.08
N LEU A 154 -0.32 -3.27 17.16
CA LEU A 154 -0.19 -2.85 15.77
C LEU A 154 -1.56 -2.79 15.10
N ASP A 155 -1.92 -1.61 14.55
CA ASP A 155 -3.22 -1.43 13.89
C ASP A 155 -3.22 -1.97 12.46
N TYR A 156 -2.17 -1.68 11.69
CA TYR A 156 -2.05 -2.03 10.26
C TYR A 156 -0.74 -2.74 9.96
N TYR A 157 -0.81 -3.75 9.12
CA TYR A 157 0.37 -4.31 8.48
C TYR A 157 0.35 -4.03 6.98
N ASN A 158 1.39 -3.34 6.49
CA ASN A 158 1.55 -3.06 5.06
C ASN A 158 2.32 -4.20 4.39
N HIS A 159 1.67 -4.84 3.43
CA HIS A 159 2.27 -5.87 2.59
C HIS A 159 1.63 -5.84 1.21
N ASN A 160 2.19 -5.03 0.33
CA ASN A 160 1.64 -4.83 -1.01
C ASN A 160 1.72 -6.09 -1.85
N LEU A 161 0.74 -6.30 -2.73
CA LEU A 161 0.81 -7.32 -3.79
C LEU A 161 1.66 -6.85 -4.96
N ASP A 162 1.89 -5.55 -5.06
CA ASP A 162 2.68 -4.79 -6.03
C ASP A 162 2.08 -4.79 -7.44
N THR A 163 1.70 -5.94 -8.00
CA THR A 163 1.11 -6.09 -9.33
C THR A 163 0.21 -7.34 -9.42
N SER A 164 -0.21 -7.74 -10.63
CA SER A 164 -0.95 -8.97 -10.86
C SER A 164 -0.13 -10.24 -10.54
N PRO A 165 -0.77 -11.38 -10.26
CA PRO A 165 -0.07 -12.66 -10.16
C PRO A 165 0.73 -13.01 -11.40
N GLU A 166 0.22 -12.66 -12.59
CA GLU A 166 0.78 -12.98 -13.90
C GLU A 166 2.09 -12.19 -14.14
N PHE A 167 2.11 -10.91 -13.78
CA PHE A 167 3.27 -10.03 -14.00
C PHE A 167 4.28 -10.07 -12.85
N TYR A 168 3.89 -10.55 -11.68
CA TYR A 168 4.70 -10.52 -10.46
C TYR A 168 6.10 -11.13 -10.62
N GLY A 169 6.20 -12.29 -11.29
CA GLY A 169 7.48 -12.97 -11.52
C GLY A 169 8.46 -12.20 -12.39
N SER A 170 7.98 -11.24 -13.18
CA SER A 170 8.83 -10.33 -13.96
C SER A 170 9.49 -9.26 -13.10
N ILE A 171 8.96 -8.98 -11.91
CA ILE A 171 9.39 -7.89 -11.03
C ILE A 171 10.18 -8.41 -9.83
N ILE A 172 9.79 -9.56 -9.25
CA ILE A 172 10.37 -10.12 -8.03
C ILE A 172 10.55 -11.62 -8.22
N THR A 173 11.77 -12.13 -7.95
CA THR A 173 12.05 -13.57 -8.06
C THR A 173 12.44 -14.22 -6.72
N THR A 174 12.87 -13.44 -5.75
CA THR A 174 13.31 -13.91 -4.42
C THR A 174 12.17 -14.26 -3.48
N ARG A 175 10.91 -13.96 -3.86
CA ARG A 175 9.70 -14.25 -3.09
C ARG A 175 8.55 -14.54 -4.05
N THR A 176 7.74 -15.53 -3.74
CA THR A 176 6.56 -15.89 -4.53
C THR A 176 5.36 -15.00 -4.20
N TYR A 177 4.43 -14.89 -5.14
CA TYR A 177 3.15 -14.22 -4.92
C TYR A 177 2.32 -14.89 -3.80
N GLY A 178 2.38 -16.23 -3.74
CA GLY A 178 1.72 -17.02 -2.68
C GLY A 178 2.23 -16.69 -1.27
N GLU A 179 3.53 -16.41 -1.10
CA GLU A 179 4.08 -15.98 0.19
C GLU A 179 3.56 -14.61 0.63
N ARG A 180 3.24 -13.70 -0.33
CA ARG A 180 2.58 -12.43 0.00
C ARG A 180 1.17 -12.65 0.51
N LEU A 181 0.38 -13.45 -0.21
CA LEU A 181 -0.98 -13.80 0.21
C LEU A 181 -1.00 -14.51 1.57
N GLN A 182 -0.03 -15.40 1.81
CA GLN A 182 0.09 -16.09 3.08
C GLN A 182 0.37 -15.12 4.25
N THR A 183 1.23 -14.13 4.04
CA THR A 183 1.49 -13.09 5.06
C THR A 183 0.22 -12.29 5.35
N LEU A 184 -0.54 -11.88 4.32
CA LEU A 184 -1.82 -11.18 4.49
C LEU A 184 -2.84 -12.02 5.26
N ALA A 185 -2.88 -13.34 5.00
CA ALA A 185 -3.75 -14.26 5.74
C ALA A 185 -3.37 -14.30 7.23
N TYR A 186 -2.09 -14.42 7.57
CA TYR A 186 -1.64 -14.41 8.98
C TYR A 186 -1.95 -13.09 9.68
N VAL A 187 -1.80 -11.95 8.97
CA VAL A 187 -2.16 -10.63 9.48
C VAL A 187 -3.65 -10.57 9.81
N ARG A 188 -4.50 -11.07 8.92
CA ARG A 188 -5.95 -11.12 9.12
C ARG A 188 -6.34 -12.05 10.28
N ASP A 189 -5.76 -13.25 10.32
CA ASP A 189 -5.98 -14.22 11.41
C ASP A 189 -5.61 -13.65 12.79
N ALA A 190 -4.60 -12.78 12.85
CA ALA A 190 -4.18 -12.09 14.08
C ALA A 190 -5.06 -10.87 14.44
N GLY A 191 -6.09 -10.55 13.66
CA GLY A 191 -7.01 -9.45 13.92
C GLY A 191 -6.49 -8.06 13.54
N MET A 192 -5.35 -7.96 12.88
CA MET A 192 -4.81 -6.69 12.38
C MET A 192 -5.48 -6.28 11.06
N LYS A 193 -5.49 -4.97 10.81
CA LYS A 193 -5.95 -4.41 9.53
C LYS A 193 -4.87 -4.56 8.46
N ILE A 194 -5.32 -4.80 7.22
CA ILE A 194 -4.44 -4.95 6.07
C ILE A 194 -4.29 -3.60 5.35
N CYS A 195 -3.03 -3.25 5.05
CA CYS A 195 -2.68 -2.22 4.09
C CYS A 195 -2.00 -2.93 2.92
N SER A 196 -2.67 -3.04 1.76
CA SER A 196 -2.12 -3.73 0.59
C SER A 196 -2.62 -3.10 -0.69
N GLY A 197 -1.71 -2.85 -1.60
CA GLY A 197 -1.96 -2.23 -2.90
C GLY A 197 -0.89 -2.60 -3.91
N GLY A 198 -0.61 -1.69 -4.85
CA GLY A 198 0.35 -1.94 -5.91
C GLY A 198 1.04 -0.71 -6.44
N ILE A 199 1.83 -0.92 -7.49
CA ILE A 199 2.69 0.07 -8.13
C ILE A 199 2.36 0.09 -9.62
N LEU A 200 2.14 1.27 -10.19
CA LEU A 200 1.98 1.49 -11.61
C LEU A 200 3.25 2.05 -12.23
N GLY A 201 3.50 1.72 -13.49
CA GLY A 201 4.65 2.19 -14.24
C GLY A 201 5.84 1.23 -14.24
N MET A 202 5.63 -0.04 -13.88
CA MET A 202 6.65 -1.08 -13.90
C MET A 202 6.72 -1.85 -15.24
N GLY A 203 6.00 -1.38 -16.28
CA GLY A 203 5.84 -2.06 -17.56
C GLY A 203 4.63 -3.00 -17.62
N GLU A 204 3.76 -2.94 -16.63
CA GLU A 204 2.53 -3.74 -16.55
C GLU A 204 1.49 -3.30 -17.59
N SER A 205 0.70 -4.25 -18.07
CA SER A 205 -0.44 -4.02 -18.96
C SER A 205 -1.70 -3.57 -18.20
N LEU A 206 -2.72 -3.15 -18.95
CA LEU A 206 -4.05 -2.87 -18.36
C LEU A 206 -4.63 -4.11 -17.66
N ASP A 207 -4.39 -5.31 -18.22
CA ASP A 207 -4.82 -6.56 -17.61
C ASP A 207 -4.13 -6.83 -16.28
N ASP A 208 -2.86 -6.47 -16.17
CA ASP A 208 -2.13 -6.61 -14.92
C ASP A 208 -2.65 -5.64 -13.86
N ARG A 209 -2.99 -4.40 -14.25
CA ARG A 209 -3.65 -3.43 -13.37
C ARG A 209 -5.01 -3.94 -12.87
N ALA A 210 -5.81 -4.49 -13.80
CA ALA A 210 -7.09 -5.12 -13.46
C ALA A 210 -6.89 -6.36 -12.58
N GLY A 211 -5.93 -7.23 -12.91
CA GLY A 211 -5.58 -8.43 -12.14
C GLY A 211 -5.18 -8.13 -10.71
N LEU A 212 -4.40 -7.07 -10.47
CA LEU A 212 -4.06 -6.60 -9.14
C LEU A 212 -5.32 -6.22 -8.33
N LEU A 213 -6.23 -5.43 -8.92
CA LEU A 213 -7.46 -5.00 -8.24
C LEU A 213 -8.39 -6.19 -7.96
N ILE A 214 -8.48 -7.13 -8.89
CA ILE A 214 -9.24 -8.38 -8.71
C ILE A 214 -8.68 -9.17 -7.52
N GLN A 215 -7.37 -9.31 -7.41
CA GLN A 215 -6.75 -10.03 -6.28
C GLN A 215 -7.05 -9.36 -4.94
N LEU A 216 -6.94 -8.02 -4.87
CA LEU A 216 -7.24 -7.26 -3.66
C LEU A 216 -8.73 -7.36 -3.27
N ALA A 217 -9.63 -7.21 -4.24
CA ALA A 217 -11.07 -7.27 -4.02
C ALA A 217 -11.57 -8.70 -3.70
N ASN A 218 -10.85 -9.74 -4.13
CA ASN A 218 -11.17 -11.14 -3.86
C ASN A 218 -10.53 -11.72 -2.59
N LEU A 219 -9.79 -10.92 -1.83
CA LEU A 219 -9.41 -11.34 -0.47
C LEU A 219 -10.69 -11.61 0.36
N PRO A 220 -10.65 -12.49 1.37
CA PRO A 220 -11.81 -12.83 2.20
C PRO A 220 -12.56 -11.59 2.72
N GLU A 221 -11.81 -10.56 3.09
CA GLU A 221 -12.28 -9.20 3.35
C GLU A 221 -11.36 -8.23 2.60
N HIS A 222 -11.95 -7.14 2.05
CA HIS A 222 -11.15 -6.10 1.40
C HIS A 222 -10.11 -5.53 2.35
N PRO A 223 -8.91 -5.17 1.88
CA PRO A 223 -7.95 -4.44 2.70
C PRO A 223 -8.57 -3.14 3.21
N GLU A 224 -8.35 -2.79 4.44
CA GLU A 224 -8.82 -1.53 5.00
C GLU A 224 -8.12 -0.32 4.36
N SER A 225 -6.90 -0.52 3.85
CA SER A 225 -6.11 0.51 3.19
C SER A 225 -5.49 -0.04 1.90
N VAL A 226 -5.69 0.68 0.79
CA VAL A 226 -5.22 0.29 -0.55
C VAL A 226 -4.35 1.41 -1.12
N PRO A 227 -3.03 1.39 -0.87
CA PRO A 227 -2.11 2.34 -1.47
C PRO A 227 -1.92 2.04 -2.96
N ILE A 228 -2.19 3.05 -3.80
CA ILE A 228 -1.81 3.04 -5.21
C ILE A 228 -0.58 3.93 -5.33
N ASN A 229 0.52 3.29 -5.72
CA ASN A 229 1.81 3.93 -5.88
C ASN A 229 2.08 4.17 -7.36
N MET A 230 2.80 5.23 -7.67
CA MET A 230 3.46 5.41 -8.95
C MET A 230 4.93 5.05 -8.78
N LEU A 231 5.52 4.39 -9.77
CA LEU A 231 6.94 4.04 -9.75
C LEU A 231 7.80 5.28 -9.53
N VAL A 232 8.62 5.25 -8.49
CA VAL A 232 9.69 6.23 -8.29
C VAL A 232 10.92 5.67 -8.97
N LYS A 233 11.34 6.29 -10.06
CA LYS A 233 12.51 5.88 -10.84
C LYS A 233 13.77 6.27 -10.09
N VAL A 234 14.54 5.28 -9.66
CA VAL A 234 15.81 5.49 -8.94
C VAL A 234 16.95 4.93 -9.76
N GLU A 235 17.95 5.76 -10.00
CA GLU A 235 19.17 5.35 -10.70
C GLU A 235 19.80 4.13 -10.01
N GLY A 236 20.28 3.19 -10.83
CA GLY A 236 20.84 1.92 -10.36
C GLY A 236 19.82 0.81 -10.13
N THR A 237 18.51 1.10 -10.17
CA THR A 237 17.47 0.05 -10.20
C THR A 237 17.17 -0.39 -11.63
N PRO A 238 16.72 -1.64 -11.86
CA PRO A 238 16.36 -2.12 -13.20
C PRO A 238 15.28 -1.31 -13.90
N LEU A 239 14.35 -0.69 -13.13
CA LEU A 239 13.22 0.08 -13.66
C LEU A 239 13.49 1.60 -13.71
N ALA A 240 14.74 2.03 -13.61
CA ALA A 240 15.11 3.45 -13.62
C ALA A 240 14.71 4.19 -14.91
N ASN A 241 14.59 3.47 -16.03
CA ASN A 241 14.31 4.04 -17.35
C ASN A 241 12.95 3.64 -17.93
N GLU A 242 12.04 3.12 -17.08
CA GLU A 242 10.67 2.82 -17.52
C GLU A 242 9.93 4.07 -17.98
N GLU A 243 8.92 3.91 -18.81
CA GLU A 243 8.07 5.02 -19.25
C GLU A 243 7.27 5.62 -18.11
N ASP A 244 6.90 6.91 -18.23
CA ASP A 244 6.02 7.55 -17.26
C ASP A 244 4.58 7.04 -17.43
N VAL A 245 3.90 6.87 -16.32
CA VAL A 245 2.48 6.52 -16.34
C VAL A 245 1.66 7.73 -16.81
N ASP A 246 0.76 7.52 -17.77
CA ASP A 246 -0.19 8.55 -18.15
C ASP A 246 -1.01 8.99 -16.94
N PRO A 247 -1.12 10.30 -16.65
CA PRO A 247 -1.87 10.82 -15.52
C PRO A 247 -3.33 10.35 -15.47
N PHE A 248 -4.00 10.24 -16.63
CA PHE A 248 -5.38 9.78 -16.71
C PHE A 248 -5.48 8.28 -16.37
N ASP A 249 -4.52 7.47 -16.78
CA ASP A 249 -4.46 6.04 -16.43
C ASP A 249 -4.30 5.85 -14.93
N PHE A 250 -3.44 6.65 -14.30
CA PHE A 250 -3.27 6.60 -12.85
C PHE A 250 -4.57 6.98 -12.11
N ILE A 251 -5.25 8.04 -12.56
CA ILE A 251 -6.54 8.47 -11.98
C ILE A 251 -7.61 7.40 -12.21
N ARG A 252 -7.66 6.77 -13.40
CA ARG A 252 -8.56 5.64 -13.67
C ARG A 252 -8.32 4.49 -12.68
N MET A 253 -7.07 4.15 -12.40
CA MET A 253 -6.73 3.10 -11.43
C MET A 253 -7.28 3.40 -10.03
N LEU A 254 -7.17 4.65 -9.57
CA LEU A 254 -7.75 5.08 -8.29
C LEU A 254 -9.27 4.99 -8.29
N ALA A 255 -9.91 5.42 -9.39
CA ALA A 255 -11.37 5.38 -9.54
C ALA A 255 -11.91 3.96 -9.53
N VAL A 256 -11.30 3.06 -10.31
CA VAL A 256 -11.68 1.63 -10.35
C VAL A 256 -11.45 0.97 -9.00
N ALA A 257 -10.31 1.22 -8.36
CA ALA A 257 -10.04 0.71 -7.00
C ALA A 257 -11.11 1.16 -5.99
N ARG A 258 -11.57 2.42 -6.06
CA ARG A 258 -12.64 2.95 -5.21
C ARG A 258 -13.98 2.25 -5.46
N ILE A 259 -14.32 1.99 -6.71
CA ILE A 259 -15.58 1.31 -7.09
C ILE A 259 -15.57 -0.15 -6.62
N MET A 260 -14.45 -0.86 -6.84
CA MET A 260 -14.32 -2.27 -6.47
C MET A 260 -14.23 -2.49 -4.96
N MET A 261 -13.60 -1.56 -4.22
CA MET A 261 -13.38 -1.67 -2.78
C MET A 261 -13.98 -0.45 -2.05
N PRO A 262 -15.32 -0.34 -1.97
CA PRO A 262 -16.03 0.87 -1.55
C PRO A 262 -15.75 1.32 -0.12
N LYS A 263 -15.38 0.42 0.78
CA LYS A 263 -15.08 0.71 2.19
C LYS A 263 -13.59 0.83 2.48
N SER A 264 -12.73 0.53 1.52
CA SER A 264 -11.29 0.65 1.68
C SER A 264 -10.82 2.10 1.59
N HIS A 265 -9.83 2.47 2.38
CA HIS A 265 -9.11 3.73 2.21
C HIS A 265 -8.18 3.61 0.99
N VAL A 266 -8.67 3.92 -0.20
CA VAL A 266 -7.81 4.02 -1.39
C VAL A 266 -6.94 5.26 -1.23
N ARG A 267 -5.63 5.14 -1.40
CA ARG A 267 -4.65 6.16 -1.02
C ARG A 267 -3.69 6.47 -2.15
N LEU A 268 -3.38 7.74 -2.34
CA LEU A 268 -2.14 8.17 -2.98
C LEU A 268 -0.98 7.87 -2.04
N SER A 269 0.10 7.26 -2.57
CA SER A 269 1.26 6.91 -1.76
C SER A 269 2.56 7.30 -2.47
N ALA A 270 3.54 6.40 -2.65
CA ALA A 270 4.79 6.73 -3.31
C ALA A 270 4.59 7.26 -4.74
N GLY A 271 5.51 8.12 -5.21
CA GLY A 271 5.46 8.77 -6.51
C GLY A 271 4.60 10.04 -6.57
N ARG A 272 3.86 10.37 -5.50
CA ARG A 272 3.00 11.54 -5.45
C ARG A 272 3.74 12.86 -5.73
N GLU A 273 4.97 12.98 -5.29
CA GLU A 273 5.78 14.20 -5.47
C GLU A 273 6.12 14.47 -6.94
N ALA A 274 6.15 13.43 -7.77
CA ALA A 274 6.32 13.56 -9.22
C ALA A 274 5.01 13.94 -9.95
N MET A 275 3.86 13.89 -9.27
CA MET A 275 2.57 14.28 -9.84
C MET A 275 2.41 15.79 -9.82
N ASN A 276 1.88 16.37 -10.90
CA ASN A 276 1.51 17.77 -10.91
C ASN A 276 0.32 18.07 -9.97
N GLU A 277 0.14 19.34 -9.62
CA GLU A 277 -0.91 19.78 -8.69
C GLU A 277 -2.32 19.42 -9.17
N GLN A 278 -2.57 19.48 -10.49
CA GLN A 278 -3.87 19.15 -11.09
C GLN A 278 -4.20 17.68 -10.89
N MET A 279 -3.24 16.79 -11.14
CA MET A 279 -3.39 15.36 -10.94
C MET A 279 -3.63 15.03 -9.46
N GLN A 280 -2.89 15.66 -8.56
CA GLN A 280 -3.11 15.51 -7.12
C GLN A 280 -4.50 16.04 -6.72
N ALA A 281 -4.90 17.22 -7.17
CA ALA A 281 -6.20 17.80 -6.86
C ALA A 281 -7.37 16.89 -7.28
N VAL A 282 -7.35 16.35 -8.51
CA VAL A 282 -8.37 15.40 -8.98
C VAL A 282 -8.38 14.14 -8.12
N SER A 283 -7.21 13.61 -7.80
CA SER A 283 -7.08 12.40 -6.96
C SER A 283 -7.62 12.63 -5.54
N TYR A 284 -7.32 13.78 -4.92
CA TYR A 284 -7.72 14.09 -3.56
C TYR A 284 -9.19 14.46 -3.43
N THR A 285 -9.68 15.30 -4.32
CA THR A 285 -11.05 15.83 -4.24
C THR A 285 -12.09 14.82 -4.65
N HIS A 286 -11.72 13.79 -5.44
CA HIS A 286 -12.66 12.89 -6.06
C HIS A 286 -12.54 11.44 -5.60
N LEU A 287 -11.37 10.96 -5.16
CA LEU A 287 -11.15 9.53 -5.11
C LEU A 287 -10.49 8.98 -3.84
N THR A 288 -9.71 9.77 -3.08
CA THR A 288 -8.83 9.20 -2.03
C THR A 288 -8.70 10.07 -0.78
N LEU A 289 -8.23 9.44 0.29
CA LEU A 289 -7.71 10.13 1.46
C LEU A 289 -6.20 10.29 1.29
N PRO A 290 -5.63 11.50 1.35
CA PRO A 290 -4.21 11.71 1.11
C PRO A 290 -3.33 11.21 2.24
N THR A 291 -2.09 10.89 1.86
CA THR A 291 -0.97 10.65 2.78
C THR A 291 0.02 11.80 2.63
N THR A 292 0.67 12.18 3.72
CA THR A 292 1.76 13.17 3.68
C THR A 292 3.02 12.62 3.01
N PRO A 293 3.89 13.50 2.50
CA PRO A 293 5.16 13.10 1.93
C PRO A 293 6.06 12.37 2.93
N TYR A 294 6.98 11.61 2.39
CA TYR A 294 8.10 11.06 3.11
C TYR A 294 8.94 12.21 3.69
N VAL A 295 9.33 12.08 4.94
CA VAL A 295 10.40 12.86 5.52
C VAL A 295 11.65 12.00 5.53
#